data_d142f807ab604f2961a8e9d22e204155
#
_entry.id   d142f807ab604f2961a8e9d22e204155
#
_cell.length_a   1.000
_cell.length_b   1.000
_cell.length_c   1.000
_cell.angle_alpha   90.00
_cell.angle_beta   90.00
_cell.angle_gamma   90.00
#
_symmetry.space_group_name_H-M   'P 1'
#
loop_
_entity.id
_entity.type
_entity.pdbx_description
1 polymer ?
#
loop_
_entity_poly.entity_id
_entity_poly.type
_entity_poly.pdbx_seq_one_letter_code
_entity_poly.pdbx_strand_id
1 'polypeptide(L)'
;MNYKKIISGVGLAVSILAVQSCNKIKDFKNLNTNPNQTTSPIPSALLTNVESNMGANLVFDAGGANTGAGLYGQYFSETQYTEVSRYGKPNYNYDAYYVGPLEDLQNIINYNSDPATAPSAAAFGSNKNQIAIARILKAHYVKFLTDITGDLPYFNALKGQSGVINVAYDPQQSIYADLIKELKEAVDQFDGGTTVQGDIIFSGDVSKWQKYANSLRLLIAINMAKKDPAAGKTEFQAALNHSAGVITTNADNVVINYVGGTFPNPFYNYYNITQRFDFAESKTMTDKLAGDPRINAYGSSPKGFPYGLTRDDAVAFANANTDYAQILAPSFRQTNSPLTLLSAGYINLVRAEASLTGITTENTAALVSAGITASFAQWGQTGADAIITATGTDLTKVVTQEWIAAYPVGSEAWNIYRRTGLPALTPAPGQTQIPRRAPYGTNDYSYNASNVAAAAALYAVSGVSDSQYGRIWWDKP
;
A
#
# COMPACT_ATOMS: atom_id res chain seq x y z
N MET A 1 34.33 -80.87 -12.34
CA MET A 1 33.25 -79.87 -12.60
C MET A 1 33.83 -78.47 -12.37
N ASN A 2 33.90 -77.66 -13.43
CA ASN A 2 34.76 -76.42 -13.47
C ASN A 2 34.09 -75.25 -12.71
N TYR A 3 34.53 -75.00 -11.53
CA TYR A 3 34.05 -73.81 -10.70
C TYR A 3 34.08 -72.45 -11.40
N LYS A 4 35.00 -72.27 -12.39
CA LYS A 4 35.08 -71.06 -13.22
C LYS A 4 33.84 -70.76 -14.06
N LYS A 5 33.12 -71.80 -14.55
CA LYS A 5 31.91 -71.66 -15.34
C LYS A 5 30.67 -71.30 -14.50
N ILE A 6 30.66 -71.69 -13.22
CA ILE A 6 29.56 -71.36 -12.27
C ILE A 6 29.65 -69.92 -11.81
N ILE A 7 30.86 -69.42 -11.54
CA ILE A 7 31.09 -68.05 -11.17
C ILE A 7 30.73 -67.04 -12.27
N SER A 8 31.05 -67.40 -13.54
CA SER A 8 30.68 -66.59 -14.70
C SER A 8 29.16 -66.55 -14.95
N GLY A 9 28.44 -67.63 -14.68
CA GLY A 9 26.99 -67.68 -14.82
C GLY A 9 26.23 -66.87 -13.73
N VAL A 10 26.71 -66.92 -12.49
CA VAL A 10 26.13 -66.15 -11.37
C VAL A 10 26.41 -64.62 -11.51
N GLY A 11 27.62 -64.30 -11.99
CA GLY A 11 27.94 -62.85 -12.25
C GLY A 11 27.07 -62.26 -13.35
N LEU A 12 26.77 -63.02 -14.41
CA LEU A 12 25.91 -62.51 -15.49
C LEU A 12 24.42 -62.39 -15.07
N ALA A 13 23.93 -63.36 -14.25
CA ALA A 13 22.56 -63.32 -13.74
C ALA A 13 22.33 -62.12 -12.75
N VAL A 14 23.30 -61.80 -11.90
CA VAL A 14 23.24 -60.66 -11.00
C VAL A 14 23.31 -59.34 -11.76
N SER A 15 24.08 -59.23 -12.84
CA SER A 15 24.17 -58.07 -13.70
C SER A 15 22.85 -57.80 -14.45
N ILE A 16 22.13 -58.83 -14.88
CA ILE A 16 20.83 -58.69 -15.56
C ILE A 16 19.73 -58.30 -14.61
N LEU A 17 19.75 -58.69 -13.33
CA LEU A 17 18.80 -58.29 -12.32
C LEU A 17 19.01 -56.82 -11.87
N ALA A 18 20.25 -56.32 -11.92
CA ALA A 18 20.54 -54.91 -11.60
C ALA A 18 20.03 -53.93 -12.67
N VAL A 19 19.93 -54.33 -13.94
CA VAL A 19 19.45 -53.47 -15.04
C VAL A 19 17.92 -53.35 -15.05
N GLN A 20 17.18 -54.29 -14.47
CA GLN A 20 15.71 -54.18 -14.35
C GLN A 20 15.25 -53.28 -13.21
N SER A 21 16.10 -52.98 -12.23
CA SER A 21 15.77 -52.07 -11.14
C SER A 21 15.70 -50.60 -11.58
N CYS A 22 16.39 -50.22 -12.69
CA CYS A 22 16.38 -48.86 -13.19
C CYS A 22 15.12 -48.46 -14.01
N ASN A 23 14.29 -49.43 -14.42
CA ASN A 23 13.07 -49.09 -15.16
C ASN A 23 11.88 -48.66 -14.29
N LYS A 24 11.95 -48.82 -12.98
CA LYS A 24 10.94 -48.27 -12.04
C LYS A 24 11.20 -46.83 -11.63
N ILE A 25 12.34 -46.25 -12.02
CA ILE A 25 12.70 -44.86 -11.70
C ILE A 25 12.22 -43.86 -12.79
N LYS A 26 11.43 -44.31 -13.74
CA LYS A 26 10.89 -43.40 -14.79
C LYS A 26 9.67 -42.62 -14.37
N ASP A 27 9.17 -42.84 -13.18
CA ASP A 27 7.97 -42.12 -12.68
C ASP A 27 8.32 -41.07 -11.63
N PHE A 28 9.39 -40.29 -11.86
CA PHE A 28 9.64 -39.06 -11.14
C PHE A 28 8.62 -37.95 -11.47
N LYS A 29 7.76 -38.17 -12.46
CA LYS A 29 6.79 -37.14 -12.88
C LYS A 29 5.78 -36.82 -11.80
N ASN A 30 5.48 -37.72 -10.87
CA ASN A 30 4.48 -37.49 -9.82
C ASN A 30 5.07 -37.37 -8.40
N LEU A 31 6.36 -37.66 -8.20
CA LEU A 31 6.99 -37.57 -6.87
C LEU A 31 7.23 -36.12 -6.41
N ASN A 32 7.27 -35.17 -7.33
CA ASN A 32 7.41 -33.74 -7.06
C ASN A 32 6.11 -32.95 -7.20
N THR A 33 4.99 -33.61 -7.51
CA THR A 33 3.67 -32.97 -7.47
C THR A 33 3.08 -33.16 -6.06
N ASN A 34 3.05 -32.10 -5.29
CA ASN A 34 2.30 -32.10 -4.03
C ASN A 34 0.80 -32.32 -4.39
N PRO A 35 0.17 -33.45 -4.03
CA PRO A 35 -1.23 -33.69 -4.37
C PRO A 35 -2.20 -32.71 -3.70
N ASN A 36 -1.72 -31.97 -2.71
CA ASN A 36 -2.48 -30.90 -2.04
C ASN A 36 -2.18 -29.51 -2.62
N GLN A 37 -1.32 -29.41 -3.64
CA GLN A 37 -1.08 -28.14 -4.32
C GLN A 37 -2.19 -27.92 -5.35
N THR A 38 -2.86 -26.77 -5.26
CA THR A 38 -3.84 -26.35 -6.26
C THR A 38 -3.17 -26.24 -7.62
N THR A 39 -3.68 -26.94 -8.63
CA THR A 39 -3.19 -26.91 -10.01
C THR A 39 -3.80 -25.78 -10.85
N SER A 40 -4.76 -25.06 -10.27
CA SER A 40 -5.45 -23.92 -10.88
C SER A 40 -5.62 -22.80 -9.87
N PRO A 41 -5.57 -21.53 -10.28
CA PRO A 41 -5.85 -20.40 -9.40
C PRO A 41 -7.25 -20.52 -8.77
N ILE A 42 -7.36 -20.17 -7.50
CA ILE A 42 -8.65 -20.03 -6.80
C ILE A 42 -8.88 -18.52 -6.59
N PRO A 43 -9.67 -17.84 -7.42
CA PRO A 43 -9.83 -16.39 -7.38
C PRO A 43 -10.17 -15.84 -6.01
N SER A 44 -11.07 -16.50 -5.26
CA SER A 44 -11.44 -16.07 -3.91
C SER A 44 -10.28 -16.15 -2.91
N ALA A 45 -9.41 -17.16 -3.01
CA ALA A 45 -8.24 -17.28 -2.15
C ALA A 45 -7.17 -16.25 -2.49
N LEU A 46 -6.94 -15.97 -3.78
CA LEU A 46 -6.04 -14.91 -4.22
C LEU A 46 -6.52 -13.54 -3.74
N LEU A 47 -7.82 -13.26 -3.87
CA LEU A 47 -8.42 -12.01 -3.39
C LEU A 47 -8.24 -11.85 -1.88
N THR A 48 -8.62 -12.87 -1.08
CA THR A 48 -8.44 -12.84 0.37
C THR A 48 -6.97 -12.65 0.76
N ASN A 49 -6.03 -13.29 0.04
CA ASN A 49 -4.60 -13.13 0.27
C ASN A 49 -4.15 -11.68 0.05
N VAL A 50 -4.54 -11.09 -1.08
CA VAL A 50 -4.21 -9.69 -1.38
C VAL A 50 -4.78 -8.75 -0.34
N GLU A 51 -6.07 -8.87 -0.01
CA GLU A 51 -6.76 -7.98 0.93
C GLU A 51 -6.22 -8.10 2.35
N SER A 52 -5.97 -9.30 2.85
CA SER A 52 -5.44 -9.52 4.21
C SER A 52 -4.02 -8.96 4.39
N ASN A 53 -3.24 -8.88 3.31
CA ASN A 53 -1.89 -8.34 3.34
C ASN A 53 -1.81 -6.82 3.03
N MET A 54 -2.93 -6.16 2.66
CA MET A 54 -2.90 -4.72 2.34
C MET A 54 -2.39 -3.87 3.51
N GLY A 55 -2.71 -4.21 4.75
CA GLY A 55 -2.22 -3.48 5.91
C GLY A 55 -0.70 -3.54 6.06
N ALA A 56 -0.12 -4.71 5.87
CA ALA A 56 1.34 -4.88 5.85
C ALA A 56 1.96 -4.18 4.62
N ASN A 57 1.34 -4.31 3.45
CA ASN A 57 1.90 -3.78 2.22
C ASN A 57 1.77 -2.26 2.08
N LEU A 58 0.68 -1.65 2.56
CA LEU A 58 0.36 -0.24 2.29
C LEU A 58 0.42 0.67 3.52
N VAL A 59 0.39 0.12 4.73
CA VAL A 59 0.33 0.91 5.97
C VAL A 59 1.58 0.73 6.82
N PHE A 60 1.89 -0.49 7.24
CA PHE A 60 2.99 -0.72 8.16
C PHE A 60 3.65 -2.10 7.98
N ASP A 61 4.90 -2.08 7.49
CA ASP A 61 5.84 -3.18 7.54
C ASP A 61 7.21 -2.64 7.99
N ALA A 62 7.74 -3.17 9.08
CA ALA A 62 9.02 -2.71 9.64
C ALA A 62 10.18 -2.92 8.64
N GLY A 63 10.64 -1.83 8.04
CA GLY A 63 11.63 -1.83 6.95
C GLY A 63 11.03 -1.74 5.54
N GLY A 64 9.71 -1.73 5.42
CA GLY A 64 9.01 -1.53 4.15
C GLY A 64 8.97 -0.06 3.70
N ALA A 65 8.70 0.14 2.41
CA ALA A 65 8.58 1.47 1.81
C ALA A 65 7.41 2.29 2.41
N ASN A 66 6.34 1.62 2.84
CA ASN A 66 5.19 2.21 3.49
C ASN A 66 5.54 2.83 4.86
N THR A 67 6.34 2.12 5.68
CA THR A 67 6.85 2.66 6.95
C THR A 67 7.83 3.80 6.69
N GLY A 68 8.71 3.69 5.66
CA GLY A 68 9.57 4.78 5.21
C GLY A 68 8.80 6.03 4.81
N ALA A 69 7.68 5.87 4.10
CA ALA A 69 6.79 6.99 3.78
C ALA A 69 6.17 7.62 5.05
N GLY A 70 5.83 6.80 6.04
CA GLY A 70 5.35 7.26 7.36
C GLY A 70 6.41 8.05 8.15
N LEU A 71 7.69 7.69 7.99
CA LEU A 71 8.81 8.46 8.52
C LEU A 71 8.95 9.81 7.79
N TYR A 72 8.90 9.82 6.45
CA TYR A 72 9.01 11.07 5.69
C TYR A 72 7.78 11.97 5.87
N GLY A 73 6.60 11.39 6.04
CA GLY A 73 5.38 12.09 6.43
C GLY A 73 5.32 12.49 7.90
N GLN A 74 6.33 12.09 8.69
CA GLN A 74 6.49 12.34 10.12
C GLN A 74 5.33 11.86 11.01
N TYR A 75 4.64 10.79 10.61
CA TYR A 75 3.77 10.05 11.51
C TYR A 75 4.59 9.25 12.54
N PHE A 76 5.71 8.70 12.08
CA PHE A 76 6.56 7.83 12.88
C PHE A 76 7.93 8.44 13.12
N SER A 77 8.57 7.99 14.20
CA SER A 77 9.98 8.22 14.52
C SER A 77 10.66 6.87 14.75
N GLU A 78 11.95 6.80 14.44
CA GLU A 78 12.79 5.64 14.76
C GLU A 78 13.40 5.81 16.16
N THR A 79 13.37 4.73 16.94
CA THR A 79 13.83 4.73 18.34
C THR A 79 15.22 4.16 18.52
N GLN A 80 15.73 3.43 17.52
CA GLN A 80 17.01 2.72 17.61
C GLN A 80 17.81 2.75 16.30
N TYR A 81 17.20 2.39 15.17
CA TYR A 81 17.84 2.36 13.86
C TYR A 81 17.40 3.58 13.06
N THR A 82 18.06 4.71 13.27
CA THR A 82 17.56 6.04 12.91
C THR A 82 17.96 6.51 11.50
N GLU A 83 18.41 5.58 10.65
CA GLU A 83 18.95 5.92 9.34
C GLU A 83 17.91 6.55 8.41
N VAL A 84 16.67 6.03 8.38
CA VAL A 84 15.64 6.50 7.44
C VAL A 84 15.06 7.84 7.89
N SER A 85 14.77 8.01 9.18
CA SER A 85 14.28 9.30 9.72
C SER A 85 15.31 10.42 9.64
N ARG A 86 16.60 10.08 9.46
CA ARG A 86 17.71 11.00 9.21
C ARG A 86 18.07 11.14 7.75
N TYR A 87 17.25 10.56 6.88
CA TYR A 87 17.37 10.61 5.42
C TYR A 87 18.61 9.89 4.86
N GLY A 88 19.06 8.82 5.52
CA GLY A 88 19.92 7.82 4.90
C GLY A 88 19.18 7.17 3.72
N LYS A 89 19.94 6.79 2.68
CA LYS A 89 19.34 6.17 1.49
C LYS A 89 18.80 4.78 1.84
N PRO A 90 17.46 4.56 1.85
CA PRO A 90 16.90 3.24 2.13
C PRO A 90 17.10 2.30 0.93
N ASN A 91 16.98 1.00 1.20
CA ASN A 91 16.91 -0.04 0.19
C ASN A 91 15.62 -0.85 0.39
N TYR A 92 14.57 -0.53 -0.39
CA TYR A 92 13.30 -1.22 -0.31
C TYR A 92 13.20 -2.30 -1.39
N ASN A 93 12.54 -3.40 -1.06
CA ASN A 93 12.25 -4.47 -2.00
C ASN A 93 10.88 -4.25 -2.67
N TYR A 94 10.90 -3.59 -3.83
CA TYR A 94 9.70 -3.38 -4.63
C TYR A 94 9.24 -4.62 -5.39
N ASP A 95 10.13 -5.57 -5.65
CA ASP A 95 9.81 -6.82 -6.36
C ASP A 95 8.72 -7.60 -5.64
N ALA A 96 8.68 -7.55 -4.30
CA ALA A 96 7.68 -8.24 -3.49
C ALA A 96 6.23 -7.83 -3.87
N TYR A 97 6.03 -6.60 -4.31
CA TYR A 97 4.71 -6.15 -4.77
C TYR A 97 4.33 -6.75 -6.12
N TYR A 98 5.31 -6.95 -7.02
CA TYR A 98 5.08 -7.53 -8.34
C TYR A 98 4.84 -9.03 -8.27
N VAL A 99 5.66 -9.78 -7.54
CA VAL A 99 5.54 -11.25 -7.42
C VAL A 99 4.48 -11.70 -6.41
N GLY A 100 3.94 -10.78 -5.64
CA GLY A 100 2.85 -11.00 -4.68
C GLY A 100 1.53 -10.40 -5.16
N PRO A 101 1.06 -9.30 -4.52
CA PRO A 101 -0.29 -8.81 -4.74
C PRO A 101 -0.61 -8.42 -6.19
N LEU A 102 0.33 -7.85 -6.95
CA LEU A 102 0.08 -7.47 -8.35
C LEU A 102 -0.08 -8.68 -9.26
N GLU A 103 0.73 -9.75 -9.07
CA GLU A 103 0.60 -11.00 -9.81
C GLU A 103 -0.69 -11.73 -9.45
N ASP A 104 -1.06 -11.79 -8.17
CA ASP A 104 -2.32 -12.40 -7.73
C ASP A 104 -3.53 -11.70 -8.36
N LEU A 105 -3.55 -10.35 -8.37
CA LEU A 105 -4.61 -9.56 -9.00
C LEU A 105 -4.65 -9.76 -10.51
N GLN A 106 -3.50 -9.81 -11.18
CA GLN A 106 -3.42 -10.10 -12.61
C GLN A 106 -3.93 -11.51 -12.92
N ASN A 107 -3.64 -12.48 -12.07
CA ASN A 107 -4.14 -13.85 -12.22
C ASN A 107 -5.66 -13.91 -12.06
N ILE A 108 -6.26 -13.16 -11.12
CA ILE A 108 -7.72 -13.03 -11.01
C ILE A 108 -8.30 -12.49 -12.32
N ILE A 109 -7.71 -11.41 -12.87
CA ILE A 109 -8.17 -10.80 -14.13
C ILE A 109 -8.06 -11.82 -15.27
N ASN A 110 -6.90 -12.44 -15.44
CA ASN A 110 -6.65 -13.40 -16.51
C ASN A 110 -7.61 -14.59 -16.44
N TYR A 111 -7.75 -15.22 -15.28
CA TYR A 111 -8.55 -16.41 -15.06
C TYR A 111 -10.05 -16.16 -15.29
N ASN A 112 -10.52 -14.95 -14.99
CA ASN A 112 -11.90 -14.53 -15.25
C ASN A 112 -12.15 -14.07 -16.69
N SER A 113 -11.09 -13.70 -17.43
CA SER A 113 -11.20 -13.19 -18.81
C SER A 113 -10.99 -14.27 -19.87
N ASP A 114 -10.27 -15.34 -19.56
CA ASP A 114 -9.99 -16.44 -20.50
C ASP A 114 -11.26 -17.31 -20.67
N PRO A 115 -11.78 -17.48 -21.89
CA PRO A 115 -12.96 -18.31 -22.15
C PRO A 115 -12.83 -19.77 -21.66
N ALA A 116 -11.63 -20.30 -21.56
CA ALA A 116 -11.38 -21.65 -21.07
C ALA A 116 -11.54 -21.79 -19.56
N THR A 117 -11.28 -20.72 -18.78
CA THR A 117 -11.27 -20.75 -17.32
C THR A 117 -12.39 -19.92 -16.68
N ALA A 118 -12.95 -18.93 -17.38
CA ALA A 118 -14.03 -18.06 -16.90
C ALA A 118 -15.25 -18.84 -16.35
N PRO A 119 -15.70 -19.96 -16.96
CA PRO A 119 -16.78 -20.76 -16.39
C PRO A 119 -16.46 -21.33 -15.00
N SER A 120 -15.21 -21.72 -14.76
CA SER A 120 -14.76 -22.21 -13.45
C SER A 120 -14.60 -21.08 -12.45
N ALA A 121 -14.11 -19.91 -12.88
CA ALA A 121 -13.98 -18.72 -12.05
C ALA A 121 -15.36 -18.19 -11.59
N ALA A 122 -16.40 -18.32 -12.39
CA ALA A 122 -17.76 -17.90 -12.07
C ALA A 122 -18.35 -18.59 -10.81
N ALA A 123 -17.78 -19.71 -10.38
CA ALA A 123 -18.12 -20.36 -9.12
C ALA A 123 -17.82 -19.49 -7.89
N PHE A 124 -16.93 -18.50 -8.03
CA PHE A 124 -16.51 -17.58 -6.95
C PHE A 124 -17.16 -16.19 -7.03
N GLY A 125 -18.15 -16.02 -7.90
CA GLY A 125 -18.88 -14.76 -8.11
C GLY A 125 -18.89 -14.35 -9.57
N SER A 126 -19.59 -13.24 -9.89
CA SER A 126 -19.59 -12.68 -11.24
C SER A 126 -18.16 -12.43 -11.73
N ASN A 127 -17.82 -12.96 -12.91
CA ASN A 127 -16.51 -12.71 -13.52
C ASN A 127 -16.22 -11.21 -13.68
N LYS A 128 -17.22 -10.42 -14.08
CA LYS A 128 -17.07 -8.97 -14.23
C LYS A 128 -16.76 -8.30 -12.91
N ASN A 129 -17.45 -8.68 -11.83
CA ASN A 129 -17.23 -8.11 -10.50
C ASN A 129 -15.88 -8.52 -9.92
N GLN A 130 -15.45 -9.78 -10.11
CA GLN A 130 -14.11 -10.23 -9.72
C GLN A 130 -13.00 -9.42 -10.44
N ILE A 131 -13.15 -9.22 -11.76
CA ILE A 131 -12.20 -8.40 -12.55
C ILE A 131 -12.22 -6.94 -12.06
N ALA A 132 -13.39 -6.35 -11.83
CA ALA A 132 -13.51 -4.96 -11.39
C ALA A 132 -12.82 -4.74 -10.04
N ILE A 133 -13.06 -5.61 -9.06
CA ILE A 133 -12.39 -5.57 -7.74
C ILE A 133 -10.87 -5.69 -7.91
N ALA A 134 -10.40 -6.65 -8.70
CA ALA A 134 -8.98 -6.85 -8.94
C ALA A 134 -8.32 -5.61 -9.61
N ARG A 135 -8.99 -4.96 -10.56
CA ARG A 135 -8.52 -3.71 -11.19
C ARG A 135 -8.43 -2.56 -10.19
N ILE A 136 -9.41 -2.40 -9.29
CA ILE A 136 -9.41 -1.36 -8.25
C ILE A 136 -8.24 -1.56 -7.29
N LEU A 137 -8.06 -2.78 -6.78
CA LEU A 137 -6.94 -3.11 -5.88
C LEU A 137 -5.59 -2.94 -6.58
N LYS A 138 -5.45 -3.41 -7.82
CA LYS A 138 -4.24 -3.22 -8.63
C LYS A 138 -3.91 -1.75 -8.81
N ALA A 139 -4.92 -0.91 -9.10
CA ALA A 139 -4.74 0.53 -9.22
C ALA A 139 -4.27 1.17 -7.90
N HIS A 140 -4.77 0.73 -6.74
CA HIS A 140 -4.31 1.22 -5.44
C HIS A 140 -2.84 0.85 -5.18
N TYR A 141 -2.44 -0.40 -5.40
CA TYR A 141 -1.04 -0.82 -5.25
C TYR A 141 -0.10 -0.07 -6.19
N VAL A 142 -0.48 0.09 -7.46
CA VAL A 142 0.34 0.83 -8.44
C VAL A 142 0.40 2.32 -8.10
N LYS A 143 -0.73 2.93 -7.65
CA LYS A 143 -0.71 4.31 -7.14
C LYS A 143 0.30 4.45 -6.00
N PHE A 144 0.24 3.57 -5.01
CA PHE A 144 1.19 3.56 -3.89
C PHE A 144 2.64 3.51 -4.40
N LEU A 145 2.97 2.55 -5.26
CA LEU A 145 4.34 2.37 -5.75
C LEU A 145 4.84 3.59 -6.54
N THR A 146 4.04 4.09 -7.49
CA THR A 146 4.46 5.24 -8.30
C THR A 146 4.51 6.53 -7.49
N ASP A 147 3.69 6.69 -6.45
CA ASP A 147 3.79 7.81 -5.50
C ASP A 147 5.07 7.75 -4.65
N ILE A 148 5.57 6.55 -4.37
CA ILE A 148 6.81 6.36 -3.62
C ILE A 148 8.05 6.61 -4.50
N THR A 149 8.10 6.02 -5.71
CA THR A 149 9.31 5.99 -6.54
C THR A 149 9.29 6.92 -7.75
N GLY A 150 8.11 7.22 -8.29
CA GLY A 150 7.93 7.88 -9.59
C GLY A 150 7.70 6.87 -10.71
N ASP A 151 8.52 6.89 -11.74
CA ASP A 151 8.44 5.96 -12.87
C ASP A 151 8.68 4.52 -12.42
N LEU A 152 7.96 3.56 -13.00
CA LEU A 152 8.10 2.13 -12.65
C LEU A 152 7.70 1.21 -13.82
N PRO A 153 8.10 -0.07 -13.84
CA PRO A 153 7.61 -1.04 -14.80
C PRO A 153 6.09 -1.22 -14.67
N TYR A 154 5.33 -0.88 -15.71
CA TYR A 154 3.86 -0.90 -15.64
C TYR A 154 3.21 -1.60 -16.83
N PHE A 155 3.20 -0.98 -18.04
CA PHE A 155 2.45 -1.49 -19.21
C PHE A 155 2.92 -2.86 -19.70
N ASN A 156 4.18 -3.17 -19.52
CA ASN A 156 4.79 -4.45 -19.88
C ASN A 156 5.19 -5.30 -18.68
N ALA A 157 4.85 -4.89 -17.46
CA ALA A 157 5.01 -5.71 -16.26
C ALA A 157 4.04 -6.90 -16.24
N LEU A 158 4.32 -7.88 -15.38
CA LEU A 158 3.49 -9.08 -15.16
C LEU A 158 3.28 -9.94 -16.42
N LYS A 159 4.21 -9.86 -17.37
CA LYS A 159 4.22 -10.64 -18.63
C LYS A 159 5.38 -11.63 -18.72
N GLY A 160 5.94 -12.03 -17.56
CA GLY A 160 7.10 -12.94 -17.50
C GLY A 160 6.82 -14.28 -18.15
N GLN A 161 5.63 -14.84 -18.03
CA GLN A 161 5.21 -16.08 -18.69
C GLN A 161 5.25 -15.98 -20.23
N SER A 162 5.13 -14.75 -20.78
CA SER A 162 5.29 -14.47 -22.22
C SER A 162 6.74 -14.15 -22.61
N GLY A 163 7.72 -14.35 -21.70
CA GLY A 163 9.14 -14.10 -21.94
C GLY A 163 9.59 -12.64 -21.82
N VAL A 164 8.74 -11.75 -21.34
CA VAL A 164 9.09 -10.33 -21.10
C VAL A 164 9.74 -10.20 -19.73
N ILE A 165 11.07 -10.09 -19.67
CA ILE A 165 11.85 -10.07 -18.43
C ILE A 165 12.57 -8.75 -18.15
N ASN A 166 12.93 -7.98 -19.20
CA ASN A 166 13.59 -6.67 -19.07
C ASN A 166 12.59 -5.56 -19.42
N VAL A 167 11.87 -5.07 -18.42
CA VAL A 167 10.77 -4.13 -18.62
C VAL A 167 11.25 -2.70 -18.45
N ALA A 168 10.94 -1.83 -19.43
CA ALA A 168 11.18 -0.40 -19.31
C ALA A 168 10.36 0.21 -18.18
N TYR A 169 10.86 1.30 -17.60
CA TYR A 169 10.14 2.10 -16.62
C TYR A 169 9.25 3.09 -17.36
N ASP A 170 7.95 2.99 -17.13
CA ASP A 170 6.96 3.86 -17.74
C ASP A 170 6.85 5.18 -16.96
N PRO A 171 6.68 6.33 -17.65
CA PRO A 171 6.54 7.63 -16.98
C PRO A 171 5.34 7.67 -16.04
N GLN A 172 5.50 8.22 -14.83
CA GLN A 172 4.42 8.38 -13.85
C GLN A 172 3.18 9.07 -14.43
N GLN A 173 3.36 10.05 -15.33
CA GLN A 173 2.25 10.72 -16.01
C GLN A 173 1.38 9.74 -16.79
N SER A 174 1.99 8.83 -17.54
CA SER A 174 1.28 7.82 -18.33
C SER A 174 0.60 6.78 -17.42
N ILE A 175 1.27 6.40 -16.33
CA ILE A 175 0.71 5.50 -15.31
C ILE A 175 -0.55 6.14 -14.70
N TYR A 176 -0.49 7.39 -14.27
CA TYR A 176 -1.64 8.11 -13.69
C TYR A 176 -2.83 8.18 -14.64
N ALA A 177 -2.57 8.46 -15.93
CA ALA A 177 -3.62 8.47 -16.95
C ALA A 177 -4.30 7.10 -17.10
N ASP A 178 -3.51 6.03 -17.08
CA ASP A 178 -4.06 4.67 -17.18
C ASP A 178 -4.76 4.23 -15.90
N LEU A 179 -4.25 4.57 -14.71
CA LEU A 179 -4.93 4.30 -13.44
C LEU A 179 -6.33 4.93 -13.39
N ILE A 180 -6.46 6.17 -13.87
CA ILE A 180 -7.77 6.84 -13.99
C ILE A 180 -8.69 6.07 -14.94
N LYS A 181 -8.17 5.64 -16.09
CA LYS A 181 -8.93 4.83 -17.06
C LYS A 181 -9.36 3.50 -16.45
N GLU A 182 -8.43 2.77 -15.84
CA GLU A 182 -8.69 1.48 -15.19
C GLU A 182 -9.77 1.59 -14.09
N LEU A 183 -9.72 2.64 -13.26
CA LEU A 183 -10.71 2.87 -12.21
C LEU A 183 -12.09 3.24 -12.79
N LYS A 184 -12.15 4.06 -13.86
CA LYS A 184 -13.41 4.37 -14.57
C LYS A 184 -14.06 3.11 -15.12
N GLU A 185 -13.29 2.35 -15.89
CA GLU A 185 -13.78 1.13 -16.50
C GLU A 185 -14.17 0.07 -15.45
N ALA A 186 -13.47 -0.02 -14.32
CA ALA A 186 -13.83 -0.91 -13.23
C ALA A 186 -15.18 -0.52 -12.60
N VAL A 187 -15.44 0.77 -12.38
CA VAL A 187 -16.73 1.26 -11.86
C VAL A 187 -17.89 0.90 -12.79
N ASP A 188 -17.68 1.03 -14.10
CA ASP A 188 -18.72 0.75 -15.12
C ASP A 188 -18.88 -0.75 -15.41
N GLN A 189 -17.87 -1.57 -15.05
CA GLN A 189 -17.84 -3.01 -15.33
C GLN A 189 -18.74 -3.81 -14.39
N PHE A 190 -19.01 -3.32 -13.18
CA PHE A 190 -19.83 -4.03 -12.20
C PHE A 190 -21.21 -4.37 -12.76
N ASP A 191 -21.71 -5.56 -12.40
CA ASP A 191 -23.04 -6.03 -12.78
C ASP A 191 -23.81 -6.57 -11.56
N GLY A 192 -25.08 -6.88 -11.76
CA GLY A 192 -25.96 -7.48 -10.75
C GLY A 192 -25.76 -8.99 -10.58
N GLY A 193 -24.64 -9.54 -10.99
CA GLY A 193 -24.33 -10.97 -10.91
C GLY A 193 -24.08 -11.47 -9.49
N THR A 194 -23.63 -12.73 -9.38
CA THR A 194 -23.38 -13.39 -8.10
C THR A 194 -22.31 -12.66 -7.30
N THR A 195 -22.52 -12.53 -5.98
CA THR A 195 -21.60 -11.90 -5.03
C THR A 195 -20.21 -12.54 -5.08
N VAL A 196 -19.19 -11.72 -5.09
CA VAL A 196 -17.79 -12.15 -5.10
C VAL A 196 -17.43 -12.76 -3.75
N GLN A 197 -16.88 -13.97 -3.79
CA GLN A 197 -16.39 -14.67 -2.61
C GLN A 197 -14.94 -14.29 -2.31
N GLY A 198 -14.57 -14.36 -1.03
CA GLY A 198 -13.21 -14.05 -0.58
C GLY A 198 -12.93 -12.57 -0.35
N ASP A 199 -13.87 -11.68 -0.66
CA ASP A 199 -13.79 -10.25 -0.32
C ASP A 199 -14.03 -10.06 1.19
N ILE A 200 -12.97 -9.70 1.92
CA ILE A 200 -13.00 -9.44 3.37
C ILE A 200 -13.13 -7.94 3.69
N ILE A 201 -13.07 -7.06 2.69
CA ILE A 201 -13.20 -5.60 2.86
C ILE A 201 -14.68 -5.22 2.85
N PHE A 202 -15.42 -5.57 1.80
CA PHE A 202 -16.80 -5.16 1.62
C PHE A 202 -17.79 -6.31 1.46
N SER A 203 -17.34 -7.57 1.57
CA SER A 203 -18.19 -8.77 1.43
C SER A 203 -18.96 -8.81 0.11
N GLY A 204 -18.34 -8.32 -0.97
CA GLY A 204 -18.92 -8.26 -2.31
C GLY A 204 -19.91 -7.11 -2.55
N ASP A 205 -19.99 -6.13 -1.66
CA ASP A 205 -20.83 -4.93 -1.84
C ASP A 205 -20.29 -4.05 -2.98
N VAL A 206 -20.90 -4.19 -4.16
CA VAL A 206 -20.52 -3.47 -5.38
C VAL A 206 -20.55 -1.96 -5.19
N SER A 207 -21.55 -1.43 -4.45
CA SER A 207 -21.69 0.01 -4.29
C SER A 207 -20.51 0.62 -3.50
N LYS A 208 -20.00 -0.10 -2.51
CA LYS A 208 -18.82 0.30 -1.74
C LYS A 208 -17.55 0.22 -2.58
N TRP A 209 -17.40 -0.82 -3.40
CA TRP A 209 -16.29 -0.94 -4.35
C TRP A 209 -16.26 0.22 -5.36
N GLN A 210 -17.41 0.61 -5.89
CA GLN A 210 -17.52 1.75 -6.81
C GLN A 210 -17.15 3.08 -6.12
N LYS A 211 -17.62 3.31 -4.88
CA LYS A 211 -17.23 4.48 -4.08
C LYS A 211 -15.73 4.50 -3.78
N TYR A 212 -15.15 3.34 -3.49
CA TYR A 212 -13.71 3.21 -3.27
C TYR A 212 -12.92 3.61 -4.53
N ALA A 213 -13.28 3.07 -5.69
CA ALA A 213 -12.65 3.42 -6.96
C ALA A 213 -12.73 4.91 -7.27
N ASN A 214 -13.91 5.53 -7.12
CA ASN A 214 -14.07 6.97 -7.32
C ASN A 214 -13.30 7.80 -6.29
N SER A 215 -13.16 7.34 -5.05
CA SER A 215 -12.35 8.01 -4.04
C SER A 215 -10.84 7.94 -4.35
N LEU A 216 -10.35 6.82 -4.87
CA LEU A 216 -8.98 6.73 -5.40
C LEU A 216 -8.76 7.70 -6.57
N ARG A 217 -9.76 7.88 -7.45
CA ARG A 217 -9.69 8.87 -8.53
C ARG A 217 -9.57 10.29 -7.99
N LEU A 218 -10.28 10.63 -6.89
CA LEU A 218 -10.11 11.94 -6.23
C LEU A 218 -8.67 12.15 -5.76
N LEU A 219 -8.05 11.13 -5.12
CA LEU A 219 -6.68 11.21 -4.63
C LEU A 219 -5.66 11.34 -5.79
N ILE A 220 -5.84 10.60 -6.88
CA ILE A 220 -5.02 10.73 -8.08
C ILE A 220 -5.17 12.14 -8.68
N ALA A 221 -6.40 12.61 -8.81
CA ALA A 221 -6.72 13.90 -9.43
C ALA A 221 -6.18 15.09 -8.64
N ILE A 222 -6.28 15.08 -7.29
CA ILE A 222 -5.80 16.18 -6.47
C ILE A 222 -4.26 16.25 -6.46
N ASN A 223 -3.56 15.09 -6.49
CA ASN A 223 -2.11 15.05 -6.66
C ASN A 223 -1.72 15.60 -8.04
N MET A 224 -2.40 15.14 -9.09
CA MET A 224 -2.17 15.59 -10.46
C MET A 224 -2.40 17.08 -10.65
N ALA A 225 -3.38 17.66 -9.95
CA ALA A 225 -3.74 19.08 -10.06
C ALA A 225 -2.58 20.03 -9.70
N LYS A 226 -1.60 19.60 -8.94
CA LYS A 226 -0.39 20.39 -8.67
C LYS A 226 0.43 20.64 -9.94
N LYS A 227 0.52 19.64 -10.83
CA LYS A 227 1.33 19.71 -12.07
C LYS A 227 0.48 20.06 -13.27
N ASP A 228 -0.72 19.56 -13.34
CA ASP A 228 -1.70 19.82 -14.40
C ASP A 228 -3.05 20.21 -13.77
N PRO A 229 -3.21 21.50 -13.40
CA PRO A 229 -4.43 21.97 -12.72
C PRO A 229 -5.71 21.72 -13.52
N ALA A 230 -5.65 21.82 -14.84
CA ALA A 230 -6.84 21.66 -15.70
C ALA A 230 -7.28 20.19 -15.75
N ALA A 231 -6.36 19.27 -15.99
CA ALA A 231 -6.65 17.84 -16.02
C ALA A 231 -7.06 17.33 -14.63
N GLY A 232 -6.34 17.75 -13.57
CA GLY A 232 -6.66 17.39 -12.21
C GLY A 232 -8.05 17.86 -11.79
N LYS A 233 -8.40 19.11 -12.07
CA LYS A 233 -9.75 19.66 -11.82
C LYS A 233 -10.83 18.87 -12.56
N THR A 234 -10.63 18.62 -13.84
CA THR A 234 -11.60 17.90 -14.68
C THR A 234 -11.86 16.50 -14.14
N GLU A 235 -10.79 15.76 -13.80
CA GLU A 235 -10.93 14.40 -13.28
C GLU A 235 -11.53 14.36 -11.88
N PHE A 236 -11.12 15.28 -11.00
CA PHE A 236 -11.68 15.37 -9.65
C PHE A 236 -13.20 15.58 -9.70
N GLN A 237 -13.65 16.54 -10.51
CA GLN A 237 -15.08 16.81 -10.70
C GLN A 237 -15.82 15.63 -11.34
N ALA A 238 -15.21 14.95 -12.30
CA ALA A 238 -15.79 13.77 -12.93
C ALA A 238 -15.98 12.61 -11.92
N ALA A 239 -14.98 12.36 -11.07
CA ALA A 239 -15.08 11.35 -10.03
C ALA A 239 -16.11 11.70 -8.95
N LEU A 240 -16.12 12.97 -8.50
CA LEU A 240 -17.03 13.47 -7.49
C LEU A 240 -18.49 13.38 -7.93
N ASN A 241 -18.78 13.73 -9.19
CA ASN A 241 -20.12 13.78 -9.76
C ASN A 241 -20.60 12.44 -10.35
N HIS A 242 -19.81 11.39 -10.23
CA HIS A 242 -20.22 10.06 -10.71
C HIS A 242 -21.39 9.54 -9.90
N SER A 243 -22.39 8.92 -10.57
CA SER A 243 -23.63 8.47 -9.93
C SER A 243 -23.43 7.46 -8.79
N ALA A 244 -22.37 6.65 -8.83
CA ALA A 244 -22.03 5.73 -7.75
C ALA A 244 -21.49 6.44 -6.49
N GLY A 245 -21.13 7.74 -6.60
CA GLY A 245 -20.60 8.53 -5.49
C GLY A 245 -19.18 8.18 -5.08
N VAL A 246 -18.76 8.77 -3.96
CA VAL A 246 -17.46 8.60 -3.29
C VAL A 246 -17.69 8.22 -1.83
N ILE A 247 -16.63 7.86 -1.10
CA ILE A 247 -16.68 7.62 0.35
C ILE A 247 -17.04 8.94 1.05
N THR A 248 -18.15 8.96 1.81
CA THR A 248 -18.59 10.14 2.56
C THR A 248 -18.93 9.87 4.02
N THR A 249 -19.17 8.60 4.37
CA THR A 249 -19.51 8.15 5.72
C THR A 249 -18.64 6.99 6.15
N ASN A 250 -18.48 6.77 7.46
CA ASN A 250 -17.65 5.66 7.98
C ASN A 250 -18.17 4.27 7.59
N ALA A 251 -19.44 4.15 7.18
CA ALA A 251 -19.98 2.91 6.65
C ALA A 251 -19.36 2.50 5.30
N ASP A 252 -18.78 3.47 4.58
CA ASP A 252 -18.13 3.28 3.29
C ASP A 252 -16.60 3.12 3.41
N ASN A 253 -16.03 3.25 4.61
CA ASN A 253 -14.58 3.17 4.83
C ASN A 253 -14.00 1.86 4.27
N VAL A 254 -12.82 1.96 3.67
CA VAL A 254 -12.04 0.79 3.25
C VAL A 254 -11.32 0.23 4.47
N VAL A 255 -11.85 -0.83 5.04
CA VAL A 255 -11.38 -1.41 6.30
C VAL A 255 -11.00 -2.87 6.11
N ILE A 256 -9.79 -3.22 6.50
CA ILE A 256 -9.37 -4.62 6.62
C ILE A 256 -9.81 -5.12 7.99
N ASN A 257 -10.70 -6.10 7.99
CA ASN A 257 -11.19 -6.76 9.19
C ASN A 257 -10.33 -8.01 9.49
N TYR A 258 -9.34 -7.86 10.36
CA TYR A 258 -8.48 -8.97 10.73
C TYR A 258 -9.23 -9.98 11.59
N VAL A 259 -9.00 -11.26 11.31
CA VAL A 259 -9.58 -12.37 12.10
C VAL A 259 -8.62 -12.88 13.19
N GLY A 260 -7.40 -12.35 13.22
CA GLY A 260 -6.33 -12.87 14.09
C GLY A 260 -5.71 -14.17 13.54
N GLY A 261 -5.00 -14.90 14.39
CA GLY A 261 -4.39 -16.17 14.00
C GLY A 261 -3.34 -15.99 12.90
N THR A 262 -3.59 -16.57 11.72
CA THR A 262 -2.66 -16.53 10.57
C THR A 262 -2.55 -15.14 9.95
N PHE A 263 -3.58 -14.32 10.07
CA PHE A 263 -3.65 -12.96 9.54
C PHE A 263 -3.91 -11.94 10.66
N PRO A 264 -2.93 -11.67 11.54
CA PRO A 264 -3.06 -10.69 12.59
C PRO A 264 -2.89 -9.27 12.04
N ASN A 265 -3.45 -8.29 12.76
CA ASN A 265 -3.14 -6.89 12.51
C ASN A 265 -1.62 -6.65 12.50
N PRO A 266 -1.05 -5.91 11.52
CA PRO A 266 0.40 -5.74 11.38
C PRO A 266 1.06 -5.07 12.59
N PHE A 267 0.38 -4.14 13.26
CA PHE A 267 0.89 -3.52 14.48
C PHE A 267 0.87 -4.49 15.67
N TYR A 268 -0.13 -5.40 15.75
CA TYR A 268 -0.11 -6.48 16.74
C TYR A 268 1.08 -7.42 16.48
N ASN A 269 1.29 -7.81 15.22
CA ASN A 269 2.43 -8.64 14.85
C ASN A 269 3.74 -7.98 15.29
N TYR A 270 3.90 -6.69 15.02
CA TYR A 270 5.09 -5.93 15.33
C TYR A 270 5.36 -5.85 16.83
N TYR A 271 4.40 -5.36 17.62
CA TYR A 271 4.61 -5.12 19.05
C TYR A 271 4.48 -6.37 19.92
N ASN A 272 3.60 -7.32 19.56
CA ASN A 272 3.25 -8.45 20.44
C ASN A 272 3.88 -9.77 20.00
N ILE A 273 3.99 -10.05 18.69
CA ILE A 273 4.59 -11.30 18.21
C ILE A 273 6.10 -11.15 18.05
N THR A 274 6.55 -10.14 17.28
CA THR A 274 8.00 -9.93 17.06
C THR A 274 8.66 -9.15 18.19
N GLN A 275 7.89 -8.55 19.08
CA GLN A 275 8.34 -7.78 20.24
C GLN A 275 9.36 -6.71 19.86
N ARG A 276 9.10 -5.99 18.76
CA ARG A 276 9.95 -4.90 18.28
C ARG A 276 9.37 -3.55 18.67
N PHE A 277 10.27 -2.60 18.89
CA PHE A 277 9.95 -1.25 19.35
C PHE A 277 10.78 -0.18 18.60
N ASP A 278 11.28 -0.51 17.43
CA ASP A 278 12.18 0.37 16.64
C ASP A 278 11.46 1.60 16.08
N PHE A 279 10.11 1.57 16.05
CA PHE A 279 9.27 2.67 15.61
C PHE A 279 8.31 3.11 16.71
N ALA A 280 8.10 4.41 16.78
CA ALA A 280 7.20 5.06 17.73
C ALA A 280 6.36 6.13 17.00
N GLU A 281 5.27 6.58 17.62
CA GLU A 281 4.57 7.77 17.14
C GLU A 281 5.46 9.00 17.32
N SER A 282 5.54 9.82 16.29
CA SER A 282 6.42 10.97 16.30
C SER A 282 5.95 12.09 17.22
N LYS A 283 6.91 12.86 17.75
CA LYS A 283 6.60 14.11 18.44
C LYS A 283 5.90 15.12 17.52
N THR A 284 6.16 15.10 16.21
CA THR A 284 5.45 15.91 15.23
C THR A 284 3.95 15.62 15.25
N MET A 285 3.54 14.35 15.27
CA MET A 285 2.14 13.95 15.35
C MET A 285 1.51 14.37 16.67
N THR A 286 2.13 14.05 17.80
CA THR A 286 1.57 14.36 19.12
C THR A 286 1.48 15.86 19.36
N ASP A 287 2.42 16.67 18.84
CA ASP A 287 2.34 18.13 18.89
C ASP A 287 1.15 18.68 18.07
N LYS A 288 0.87 18.09 16.90
CA LYS A 288 -0.30 18.47 16.08
C LYS A 288 -1.63 18.04 16.69
N LEU A 289 -1.60 17.03 17.56
CA LEU A 289 -2.75 16.55 18.32
C LEU A 289 -2.86 17.19 19.73
N ALA A 290 -2.09 18.23 20.04
CA ALA A 290 -2.18 18.90 21.33
C ALA A 290 -3.60 19.47 21.54
N GLY A 291 -4.31 18.97 22.55
CA GLY A 291 -5.72 19.32 22.81
C GLY A 291 -6.75 18.59 21.94
N ASP A 292 -6.31 17.68 21.08
CA ASP A 292 -7.19 16.84 20.25
C ASP A 292 -7.34 15.46 20.87
N PRO A 293 -8.55 15.02 21.25
CA PRO A 293 -8.78 13.72 21.86
C PRO A 293 -8.32 12.51 21.05
N ARG A 294 -8.15 12.62 19.73
CA ARG A 294 -7.63 11.54 18.88
C ARG A 294 -6.23 11.09 19.27
N ILE A 295 -5.46 11.89 20.01
CA ILE A 295 -4.17 11.50 20.59
C ILE A 295 -4.28 10.24 21.44
N ASN A 296 -5.42 9.97 22.08
CA ASN A 296 -5.65 8.79 22.91
C ASN A 296 -5.84 7.50 22.09
N ALA A 297 -6.03 7.62 20.78
CA ALA A 297 -6.16 6.49 19.88
C ALA A 297 -4.91 6.31 18.98
N TYR A 298 -4.30 7.41 18.59
CA TYR A 298 -3.17 7.41 17.66
C TYR A 298 -1.89 6.89 18.31
N GLY A 299 -1.66 7.20 19.57
CA GLY A 299 -0.51 6.72 20.32
C GLY A 299 -0.89 6.04 21.65
N SER A 300 0.05 5.27 22.19
CA SER A 300 -0.11 4.65 23.51
C SER A 300 0.02 5.65 24.67
N SER A 301 0.51 6.87 24.38
CA SER A 301 0.64 7.98 25.33
C SER A 301 0.66 9.31 24.56
N PRO A 302 0.49 10.46 25.24
CA PRO A 302 0.63 11.77 24.58
C PRO A 302 2.08 12.22 24.36
N LYS A 303 3.07 11.44 24.79
CA LYS A 303 4.50 11.75 24.67
C LYS A 303 5.08 11.18 23.39
N GLY A 304 5.07 11.94 22.31
CA GLY A 304 5.66 11.53 21.03
C GLY A 304 7.17 11.39 21.09
N PHE A 305 7.72 10.51 20.28
CA PHE A 305 9.15 10.29 20.16
C PHE A 305 9.80 11.39 19.30
N PRO A 306 10.90 12.04 19.74
CA PRO A 306 11.56 13.07 18.95
C PRO A 306 12.01 12.54 17.58
N TYR A 307 11.79 13.35 16.53
CA TYR A 307 12.06 12.94 15.15
C TYR A 307 13.51 13.18 14.76
N GLY A 308 14.10 12.20 14.05
CA GLY A 308 15.40 12.34 13.40
C GLY A 308 16.60 12.40 14.35
N LEU A 309 16.48 11.90 15.57
CA LEU A 309 17.61 11.80 16.52
C LEU A 309 18.73 10.92 15.95
N THR A 310 19.95 11.14 16.42
CA THR A 310 21.04 10.16 16.21
C THR A 310 20.69 8.86 16.94
N ARG A 311 21.30 7.75 16.56
CA ARG A 311 21.06 6.46 17.22
C ARG A 311 21.29 6.54 18.73
N ASP A 312 22.39 7.15 19.14
CA ASP A 312 22.76 7.24 20.56
C ASP A 312 21.75 8.10 21.34
N ASP A 313 21.34 9.24 20.76
CA ASP A 313 20.33 10.12 21.37
C ASP A 313 18.96 9.45 21.42
N ALA A 314 18.58 8.69 20.38
CA ALA A 314 17.33 7.96 20.32
C ALA A 314 17.26 6.87 21.41
N VAL A 315 18.33 6.08 21.54
CA VAL A 315 18.45 5.05 22.60
C VAL A 315 18.47 5.70 23.98
N ALA A 316 19.21 6.80 24.16
CA ALA A 316 19.21 7.54 25.43
C ALA A 316 17.82 8.07 25.79
N PHE A 317 17.10 8.66 24.80
CA PHE A 317 15.73 9.12 25.01
C PHE A 317 14.78 7.98 25.37
N ALA A 318 14.83 6.86 24.64
CA ALA A 318 13.99 5.69 24.91
C ALA A 318 14.21 5.14 26.32
N ASN A 319 15.46 5.03 26.76
CA ASN A 319 15.81 4.56 28.10
C ASN A 319 15.34 5.50 29.22
N ALA A 320 15.39 6.81 28.97
CA ALA A 320 14.97 7.83 29.94
C ALA A 320 13.44 8.06 29.95
N ASN A 321 12.72 7.65 28.90
CA ASN A 321 11.31 7.93 28.69
C ASN A 321 10.53 6.66 28.26
N THR A 322 10.43 5.69 29.15
CA THR A 322 9.77 4.41 28.84
C THR A 322 8.28 4.50 28.53
N ASP A 323 7.70 5.69 28.74
CA ASP A 323 6.31 6.06 28.49
C ASP A 323 6.08 6.76 27.15
N TYR A 324 7.07 6.79 26.23
CA TYR A 324 6.87 7.36 24.90
C TYR A 324 5.77 6.65 24.10
N ALA A 325 5.12 7.38 23.21
CA ALA A 325 4.00 6.89 22.42
C ALA A 325 4.44 5.81 21.43
N GLN A 326 3.95 4.59 21.60
CA GLN A 326 3.97 3.57 20.55
C GLN A 326 2.87 3.87 19.54
N ILE A 327 3.06 3.45 18.29
CA ILE A 327 2.08 3.64 17.22
C ILE A 327 0.78 2.91 17.57
N LEU A 328 -0.34 3.60 17.51
CA LEU A 328 -1.67 3.21 17.94
C LEU A 328 -1.75 2.85 19.43
N ALA A 329 -2.83 3.25 20.05
CA ALA A 329 -3.15 2.79 21.41
C ALA A 329 -3.38 1.27 21.42
N PRO A 330 -3.07 0.57 22.51
CA PRO A 330 -3.19 -0.90 22.58
C PRO A 330 -4.56 -1.45 22.20
N SER A 331 -5.64 -0.69 22.43
CA SER A 331 -7.01 -1.08 22.05
C SER A 331 -7.24 -1.09 20.53
N PHE A 332 -6.44 -0.33 19.76
CA PHE A 332 -6.55 -0.24 18.29
C PHE A 332 -5.54 -1.13 17.54
N ARG A 333 -4.71 -1.89 18.27
CA ARG A 333 -3.71 -2.80 17.69
C ARG A 333 -3.76 -4.20 18.30
N GLN A 334 -4.97 -4.69 18.61
CA GLN A 334 -5.17 -6.08 18.99
C GLN A 334 -5.05 -6.99 17.75
N THR A 335 -4.91 -8.30 17.96
CA THR A 335 -4.72 -9.26 16.87
C THR A 335 -5.80 -9.18 15.80
N ASN A 336 -7.03 -8.82 16.19
CA ASN A 336 -8.20 -8.67 15.32
C ASN A 336 -8.69 -7.22 15.19
N SER A 337 -7.88 -6.23 15.60
CA SER A 337 -8.26 -4.83 15.42
C SER A 337 -8.36 -4.50 13.92
N PRO A 338 -9.43 -3.86 13.48
CA PRO A 338 -9.56 -3.43 12.07
C PRO A 338 -8.53 -2.34 11.73
N LEU A 339 -8.13 -2.28 10.47
CA LEU A 339 -7.22 -1.26 9.96
C LEU A 339 -7.85 -0.55 8.77
N THR A 340 -8.05 0.75 8.90
CA THR A 340 -8.62 1.58 7.84
C THR A 340 -7.54 2.05 6.87
N LEU A 341 -7.74 1.78 5.59
CA LEU A 341 -6.87 2.22 4.49
C LEU A 341 -7.31 3.55 3.90
N LEU A 342 -8.62 3.76 3.81
CA LEU A 342 -9.22 4.97 3.24
C LEU A 342 -10.49 5.30 4.00
N SER A 343 -10.55 6.50 4.58
CA SER A 343 -11.64 6.89 5.48
C SER A 343 -12.48 8.04 4.94
N ALA A 344 -13.73 8.10 5.38
CA ALA A 344 -14.62 9.22 5.13
C ALA A 344 -14.07 10.53 5.73
N GLY A 345 -13.39 10.44 6.87
CA GLY A 345 -12.70 11.58 7.48
C GLY A 345 -11.71 12.21 6.52
N TYR A 346 -10.84 11.38 5.95
CA TYR A 346 -9.81 11.80 4.99
C TYR A 346 -10.45 12.34 3.68
N ILE A 347 -11.35 11.58 3.05
CA ILE A 347 -11.94 11.97 1.76
C ILE A 347 -12.75 13.28 1.86
N ASN A 348 -13.51 13.50 2.93
CA ASN A 348 -14.24 14.76 3.09
C ASN A 348 -13.27 15.97 3.26
N LEU A 349 -12.12 15.77 3.91
CA LEU A 349 -11.11 16.84 4.06
C LEU A 349 -10.34 17.08 2.75
N VAL A 350 -10.06 16.06 1.94
CA VAL A 350 -9.57 16.20 0.55
C VAL A 350 -10.54 17.05 -0.30
N ARG A 351 -11.85 16.82 -0.17
CA ARG A 351 -12.87 17.61 -0.85
C ARG A 351 -12.90 19.07 -0.33
N ALA A 352 -12.68 19.25 0.98
CA ALA A 352 -12.56 20.60 1.56
C ALA A 352 -11.33 21.36 1.02
N GLU A 353 -10.16 20.69 0.90
CA GLU A 353 -8.98 21.25 0.22
C GLU A 353 -9.30 21.60 -1.24
N ALA A 354 -9.94 20.69 -1.97
CA ALA A 354 -10.33 20.91 -3.37
C ALA A 354 -11.27 22.11 -3.54
N SER A 355 -12.17 22.33 -2.58
CA SER A 355 -13.03 23.53 -2.56
C SER A 355 -12.22 24.81 -2.30
N LEU A 356 -11.33 24.81 -1.32
CA LEU A 356 -10.48 25.96 -0.97
C LEU A 356 -9.49 26.33 -2.09
N THR A 357 -9.07 25.36 -2.87
CA THR A 357 -8.14 25.57 -4.00
C THR A 357 -8.85 25.82 -5.33
N GLY A 358 -10.20 25.92 -5.35
CA GLY A 358 -10.99 26.22 -6.54
C GLY A 358 -11.14 25.07 -7.53
N ILE A 359 -10.85 23.85 -7.11
CA ILE A 359 -11.12 22.62 -7.89
C ILE A 359 -12.62 22.34 -7.92
N THR A 360 -13.31 22.51 -6.77
CA THR A 360 -14.77 22.36 -6.67
C THR A 360 -15.41 23.65 -6.11
N THR A 361 -16.75 23.66 -6.07
CA THR A 361 -17.56 24.72 -5.44
C THR A 361 -18.38 24.18 -4.26
N GLU A 362 -17.95 23.07 -3.69
CA GLU A 362 -18.65 22.48 -2.55
C GLU A 362 -18.57 23.38 -1.31
N ASN A 363 -19.47 23.20 -0.36
CA ASN A 363 -19.46 23.95 0.88
C ASN A 363 -18.31 23.47 1.79
N THR A 364 -17.24 24.22 1.83
CA THR A 364 -16.03 23.92 2.61
C THR A 364 -16.33 23.66 4.08
N ALA A 365 -17.14 24.53 4.73
CA ALA A 365 -17.43 24.40 6.16
C ALA A 365 -18.19 23.10 6.47
N ALA A 366 -19.13 22.72 5.61
CA ALA A 366 -19.85 21.45 5.74
C ALA A 366 -18.93 20.24 5.57
N LEU A 367 -17.98 20.30 4.62
CA LEU A 367 -17.00 19.23 4.37
C LEU A 367 -16.00 19.09 5.54
N VAL A 368 -15.52 20.20 6.09
CA VAL A 368 -14.66 20.21 7.28
C VAL A 368 -15.37 19.58 8.47
N SER A 369 -16.62 20.00 8.71
CA SER A 369 -17.45 19.43 9.78
C SER A 369 -17.64 17.92 9.59
N ALA A 370 -18.05 17.49 8.39
CA ALA A 370 -18.25 16.09 8.09
C ALA A 370 -16.95 15.26 8.23
N GLY A 371 -15.82 15.79 7.73
CA GLY A 371 -14.52 15.13 7.77
C GLY A 371 -14.00 14.93 9.20
N ILE A 372 -14.00 15.98 10.00
CA ILE A 372 -13.54 15.92 11.40
C ILE A 372 -14.46 15.02 12.23
N THR A 373 -15.80 15.18 12.10
CA THR A 373 -16.77 14.34 12.81
C THR A 373 -16.58 12.86 12.46
N ALA A 374 -16.42 12.52 11.17
CA ALA A 374 -16.18 11.14 10.75
C ALA A 374 -14.87 10.61 11.30
N SER A 375 -13.79 11.41 11.31
CA SER A 375 -12.50 11.03 11.89
C SER A 375 -12.61 10.74 13.39
N PHE A 376 -13.29 11.60 14.17
CA PHE A 376 -13.51 11.37 15.59
C PHE A 376 -14.30 10.09 15.85
N ALA A 377 -15.40 9.88 15.11
CA ALA A 377 -16.23 8.68 15.22
C ALA A 377 -15.47 7.39 14.88
N GLN A 378 -14.61 7.41 13.85
CA GLN A 378 -13.75 6.28 13.48
C GLN A 378 -12.87 5.82 14.64
N TRP A 379 -12.36 6.76 15.43
CA TRP A 379 -11.46 6.51 16.55
C TRP A 379 -12.16 6.46 17.90
N GLY A 380 -13.51 6.44 17.94
CA GLY A 380 -14.30 6.37 19.16
C GLY A 380 -14.10 7.57 20.09
N GLN A 381 -13.72 8.74 19.54
CA GLN A 381 -13.47 9.95 20.29
C GLN A 381 -14.66 10.90 20.21
N THR A 382 -14.76 11.80 21.20
CA THR A 382 -15.78 12.87 21.30
C THR A 382 -15.12 14.25 21.35
N GLY A 383 -15.89 15.33 21.16
CA GLY A 383 -15.37 16.69 21.21
C GLY A 383 -14.95 17.26 19.85
N ALA A 384 -15.45 16.69 18.75
CA ALA A 384 -15.17 17.16 17.39
C ALA A 384 -15.48 18.66 17.19
N ASP A 385 -16.53 19.19 17.81
CA ASP A 385 -16.99 20.59 17.61
C ASP A 385 -15.91 21.63 17.94
N ALA A 386 -15.09 21.39 18.97
CA ALA A 386 -14.00 22.28 19.33
C ALA A 386 -12.94 22.35 18.22
N ILE A 387 -12.60 21.19 17.64
CA ILE A 387 -11.63 21.09 16.54
C ILE A 387 -12.20 21.67 15.24
N ILE A 388 -13.48 21.41 14.94
CA ILE A 388 -14.18 22.00 13.80
C ILE A 388 -14.14 23.52 13.88
N THR A 389 -14.51 24.10 15.05
CA THR A 389 -14.49 25.54 15.28
C THR A 389 -13.09 26.13 15.13
N ALA A 390 -12.08 25.45 15.71
CA ALA A 390 -10.68 25.90 15.63
C ALA A 390 -10.11 25.81 14.21
N THR A 391 -10.57 24.83 13.40
CA THR A 391 -10.14 24.62 12.01
C THR A 391 -10.77 25.67 11.09
N GLY A 392 -12.09 25.85 11.16
CA GLY A 392 -12.84 26.72 10.25
C GLY A 392 -12.61 26.34 8.79
N THR A 393 -12.41 27.34 7.95
CA THR A 393 -12.10 27.19 6.51
C THR A 393 -10.69 27.71 6.15
N ASP A 394 -9.78 27.71 7.10
CA ASP A 394 -8.37 28.05 6.88
C ASP A 394 -7.66 26.87 6.20
N LEU A 395 -7.07 27.11 5.02
CA LEU A 395 -6.43 26.06 4.23
C LEU A 395 -5.34 25.31 5.00
N THR A 396 -4.51 26.02 5.76
CA THR A 396 -3.41 25.40 6.53
C THR A 396 -3.94 24.45 7.59
N LYS A 397 -5.02 24.86 8.26
CA LYS A 397 -5.65 24.04 9.29
C LYS A 397 -6.44 22.87 8.69
N VAL A 398 -7.17 23.10 7.58
CA VAL A 398 -7.90 22.03 6.86
C VAL A 398 -6.94 20.95 6.38
N VAL A 399 -5.83 21.31 5.71
CA VAL A 399 -4.83 20.34 5.26
C VAL A 399 -4.11 19.65 6.44
N THR A 400 -3.93 20.35 7.57
CA THR A 400 -3.43 19.71 8.79
C THR A 400 -4.42 18.65 9.30
N GLN A 401 -5.72 18.95 9.29
CA GLN A 401 -6.75 17.96 9.65
C GLN A 401 -6.84 16.81 8.63
N GLU A 402 -6.62 17.07 7.36
CA GLU A 402 -6.51 16.06 6.31
C GLU A 402 -5.36 15.09 6.61
N TRP A 403 -4.17 15.65 6.90
CA TRP A 403 -2.99 14.88 7.30
C TRP A 403 -3.26 14.06 8.57
N ILE A 404 -3.94 14.61 9.58
CA ILE A 404 -4.33 13.85 10.78
C ILE A 404 -5.32 12.73 10.44
N ALA A 405 -6.34 12.98 9.60
CA ALA A 405 -7.38 12.01 9.28
C ALA A 405 -6.90 10.85 8.39
N ALA A 406 -5.79 11.01 7.67
CA ALA A 406 -5.17 9.95 6.88
C ALA A 406 -4.36 8.93 7.72
N TYR A 407 -4.14 9.20 9.03
CA TYR A 407 -3.41 8.29 9.93
C TYR A 407 -4.11 6.92 10.03
N PRO A 408 -3.37 5.79 10.00
CA PRO A 408 -1.90 5.65 10.01
C PRO A 408 -1.26 5.45 8.62
N VAL A 409 -1.91 5.81 7.52
CA VAL A 409 -1.41 5.59 6.15
C VAL A 409 -0.31 6.60 5.80
N GLY A 410 0.94 6.25 6.11
CA GLY A 410 2.07 7.16 6.01
C GLY A 410 2.37 7.67 4.60
N SER A 411 2.05 6.90 3.56
CA SER A 411 2.18 7.32 2.16
C SER A 411 1.28 8.50 1.82
N GLU A 412 0.05 8.52 2.35
CA GLU A 412 -0.86 9.65 2.15
C GLU A 412 -0.40 10.89 2.92
N ALA A 413 0.13 10.74 4.15
CA ALA A 413 0.74 11.84 4.88
C ALA A 413 1.86 12.52 4.07
N TRP A 414 2.71 11.71 3.48
CA TRP A 414 3.83 12.21 2.66
C TRP A 414 3.34 12.80 1.34
N ASN A 415 2.29 12.23 0.70
CA ASN A 415 1.64 12.80 -0.47
C ASN A 415 1.06 14.19 -0.18
N ILE A 416 0.30 14.34 0.92
CA ILE A 416 -0.27 15.62 1.36
C ILE A 416 0.84 16.67 1.52
N TYR A 417 1.90 16.34 2.25
CA TYR A 417 3.04 17.25 2.43
C TYR A 417 3.73 17.59 1.10
N ARG A 418 4.00 16.62 0.23
CA ARG A 418 4.63 16.87 -1.06
C ARG A 418 3.76 17.72 -2.00
N ARG A 419 2.43 17.54 -1.93
CA ARG A 419 1.48 18.30 -2.74
C ARG A 419 1.36 19.74 -2.27
N THR A 420 1.20 19.95 -0.96
CA THR A 420 0.77 21.24 -0.38
C THR A 420 1.86 21.98 0.38
N GLY A 421 2.91 21.29 0.85
CA GLY A 421 3.86 21.82 1.83
C GLY A 421 3.30 21.83 3.27
N LEU A 422 2.09 21.29 3.48
CA LEU A 422 1.38 21.31 4.76
C LEU A 422 1.12 19.89 5.27
N PRO A 423 1.01 19.71 6.61
CA PRO A 423 1.41 20.69 7.62
C PRO A 423 2.88 21.07 7.44
N ALA A 424 3.30 22.22 7.92
CA ALA A 424 4.73 22.59 7.89
C ALA A 424 5.52 21.57 8.73
N LEU A 425 6.24 20.67 8.05
CA LEU A 425 7.10 19.67 8.66
C LEU A 425 8.54 20.19 8.72
N THR A 426 9.22 19.92 9.82
CA THR A 426 10.63 20.30 10.00
C THR A 426 11.52 19.16 9.54
N PRO A 427 12.52 19.42 8.68
CA PRO A 427 13.51 18.38 8.34
C PRO A 427 14.23 17.83 9.58
N ALA A 428 14.75 16.61 9.49
CA ALA A 428 15.55 16.01 10.54
C ALA A 428 16.75 16.92 10.92
N PRO A 429 17.22 16.90 12.17
CA PRO A 429 18.37 17.70 12.60
C PRO A 429 19.58 17.55 11.67
N GLY A 430 20.14 18.68 11.24
CA GLY A 430 21.25 18.72 10.27
C GLY A 430 20.86 18.54 8.81
N GLN A 431 19.59 18.37 8.49
CA GLN A 431 19.09 18.26 7.12
C GLN A 431 18.38 19.56 6.70
N THR A 432 18.39 19.85 5.40
CA THR A 432 17.80 21.08 4.84
C THR A 432 16.43 20.88 4.19
N GLN A 433 16.10 19.64 3.84
CA GLN A 433 14.82 19.28 3.20
C GLN A 433 14.45 17.83 3.49
N ILE A 434 13.15 17.55 3.44
CA ILE A 434 12.58 16.21 3.55
C ILE A 434 12.67 15.51 2.19
N PRO A 435 12.96 14.20 2.12
CA PRO A 435 12.96 13.45 0.87
C PRO A 435 11.66 13.61 0.07
N ARG A 436 11.79 13.60 -1.25
CA ARG A 436 10.68 13.81 -2.19
C ARG A 436 10.27 12.53 -2.93
N ARG A 437 11.09 11.49 -2.88
CA ARG A 437 10.85 10.13 -3.38
C ARG A 437 11.73 9.11 -2.62
N ALA A 438 11.37 7.85 -2.70
CA ALA A 438 12.28 6.79 -2.32
C ALA A 438 13.10 6.33 -3.55
N PRO A 439 14.39 6.03 -3.37
CA PRO A 439 15.24 5.50 -4.43
C PRO A 439 14.79 4.12 -4.88
N TYR A 440 15.20 3.71 -6.07
CA TYR A 440 15.03 2.33 -6.54
C TYR A 440 15.85 1.36 -5.70
N GLY A 441 15.37 0.13 -5.55
CA GLY A 441 16.02 -0.89 -4.74
C GLY A 441 17.23 -1.53 -5.45
N THR A 442 18.10 -2.19 -4.69
CA THR A 442 19.26 -2.90 -5.24
C THR A 442 18.85 -4.03 -6.21
N ASN A 443 17.67 -4.63 -6.00
CA ASN A 443 17.14 -5.65 -6.89
C ASN A 443 16.81 -5.09 -8.28
N ASP A 444 16.26 -3.87 -8.35
CA ASP A 444 16.00 -3.17 -9.62
C ASP A 444 17.29 -3.06 -10.44
N TYR A 445 18.39 -2.64 -9.79
CA TYR A 445 19.70 -2.56 -10.44
C TYR A 445 20.30 -3.93 -10.79
N SER A 446 20.02 -4.96 -10.02
CA SER A 446 20.54 -6.31 -10.25
C SER A 446 19.84 -7.02 -11.41
N TYR A 447 18.52 -6.83 -11.52
CA TYR A 447 17.72 -7.58 -12.49
C TYR A 447 17.35 -6.80 -13.76
N ASN A 448 17.38 -5.45 -13.70
CA ASN A 448 16.96 -4.59 -14.81
C ASN A 448 17.84 -3.34 -14.97
N ALA A 449 19.17 -3.54 -14.87
CA ALA A 449 20.17 -2.49 -14.72
C ALA A 449 20.05 -1.32 -15.72
N SER A 450 19.90 -1.60 -17.02
CA SER A 450 19.84 -0.56 -18.05
C SER A 450 18.58 0.31 -17.95
N ASN A 451 17.44 -0.30 -17.69
CA ASN A 451 16.15 0.40 -17.62
C ASN A 451 16.05 1.21 -16.31
N VAL A 452 16.49 0.64 -15.17
CA VAL A 452 16.49 1.40 -13.91
C VAL A 452 17.47 2.56 -13.96
N ALA A 453 18.65 2.41 -14.60
CA ALA A 453 19.61 3.49 -14.72
C ALA A 453 19.03 4.67 -15.54
N ALA A 454 18.29 4.38 -16.61
CA ALA A 454 17.61 5.39 -17.42
C ALA A 454 16.53 6.14 -16.60
N ALA A 455 15.70 5.42 -15.85
CA ALA A 455 14.69 6.01 -14.96
C ALA A 455 15.35 6.82 -13.82
N ALA A 456 16.36 6.29 -13.17
CA ALA A 456 17.09 6.91 -12.07
C ALA A 456 17.73 8.26 -12.46
N ALA A 457 18.20 8.37 -13.70
CA ALA A 457 18.78 9.62 -14.23
C ALA A 457 17.78 10.80 -14.24
N LEU A 458 16.48 10.53 -14.39
CA LEU A 458 15.43 11.55 -14.38
C LEU A 458 15.22 12.20 -13.01
N TYR A 459 15.72 11.57 -11.95
CA TYR A 459 15.64 12.01 -10.55
C TYR A 459 16.97 12.49 -9.99
N ALA A 460 17.93 12.82 -10.86
CA ALA A 460 19.22 13.33 -10.43
C ALA A 460 19.09 14.72 -9.77
N VAL A 461 19.76 14.90 -8.63
CA VAL A 461 19.87 16.19 -7.93
C VAL A 461 21.33 16.41 -7.57
N SER A 462 21.87 17.57 -7.93
CA SER A 462 23.27 17.96 -7.67
C SER A 462 24.29 16.89 -8.13
N GLY A 463 24.04 16.26 -9.27
CA GLY A 463 24.90 15.23 -9.85
C GLY A 463 24.74 13.82 -9.27
N VAL A 464 23.88 13.65 -8.27
CA VAL A 464 23.56 12.33 -7.69
C VAL A 464 22.34 11.75 -8.40
N SER A 465 22.55 10.68 -9.18
CA SER A 465 21.47 9.92 -9.80
C SER A 465 20.63 9.19 -8.74
N ASP A 466 19.36 8.89 -9.08
CA ASP A 466 18.44 8.21 -8.17
C ASP A 466 18.35 8.89 -6.79
N SER A 467 18.33 10.21 -6.80
CA SER A 467 18.31 11.00 -5.56
C SER A 467 16.94 10.92 -4.90
N GLN A 468 16.92 10.70 -3.60
CA GLN A 468 15.69 10.80 -2.80
C GLN A 468 15.11 12.22 -2.75
N TYR A 469 15.89 13.23 -3.18
CA TYR A 469 15.46 14.62 -3.30
C TYR A 469 14.95 14.96 -4.71
N GLY A 470 15.05 14.02 -5.66
CA GLY A 470 14.41 14.11 -6.97
C GLY A 470 12.88 14.19 -6.83
N ARG A 471 12.24 14.98 -7.68
CA ARG A 471 10.77 15.12 -7.63
C ARG A 471 10.11 14.20 -8.64
N ILE A 472 9.14 13.46 -8.19
CA ILE A 472 8.24 12.67 -9.06
C ILE A 472 7.38 13.62 -9.91
N TRP A 473 6.75 13.09 -10.97
CA TRP A 473 6.08 13.93 -11.98
C TRP A 473 5.11 14.95 -11.39
N TRP A 474 4.16 14.53 -10.58
CA TRP A 474 3.15 15.44 -10.02
C TRP A 474 3.69 16.37 -8.91
N ASP A 475 4.86 16.08 -8.34
CA ASP A 475 5.50 16.92 -7.34
C ASP A 475 6.41 18.01 -7.95
N LYS A 476 6.69 17.94 -9.25
CA LYS A 476 7.45 18.99 -9.96
C LYS A 476 6.66 20.30 -9.98
N PRO A 477 7.36 21.45 -9.83
CA PRO A 477 6.75 22.78 -9.95
C PRO A 477 6.01 22.98 -11.26
#